data_b3902b27aaa571d564df973a4e9ef37d
#
_entry.id   b3902b27aaa571d564df973a4e9ef37d
#
_cell.length_a   1.000
_cell.length_b   1.000
_cell.length_c   1.000
_cell.angle_alpha   90.00
_cell.angle_beta   90.00
_cell.angle_gamma   90.00
#
_symmetry.space_group_name_H-M   'P 1'
#
loop_
_entity.id
_entity.type
_entity.pdbx_description
1 polymer ?
#
loop_
_entity_poly.entity_id
_entity_poly.type
_entity_poly.pdbx_seq_one_letter_code
_entity_poly.pdbx_strand_id
1 'polypeptide(L)'
;MIFRRKSFHIFRNVGNESIGEYELNDIQIAYSEFTPLNPEIKTAIRIIPEKETNCRRGGEYCILLYSEKKDGYLQNIGYLGEQLDLYLVSRNIGTLWFGIGKTNEEPFEDMEFVIMFSIRKISDGSKHRKDMLMSKR
;
A
#
# COMPACT_ATOMS: atom_id res chain seq x y z
N MET A 1 5.91 12.82 3.52
CA MET A 1 5.02 13.42 2.53
C MET A 1 4.68 12.42 1.47
N ILE A 2 3.40 12.17 1.33
CA ILE A 2 2.99 11.12 0.43
C ILE A 2 3.22 11.45 -1.03
N PHE A 3 3.06 12.70 -1.40
CA PHE A 3 3.23 13.06 -2.81
C PHE A 3 4.65 12.83 -3.31
N ARG A 4 5.59 12.60 -2.42
CA ARG A 4 6.94 12.31 -2.84
C ARG A 4 7.06 10.97 -3.53
N ARG A 5 6.06 10.12 -3.42
CA ARG A 5 6.08 8.81 -4.06
C ARG A 5 5.65 8.86 -5.50
N LYS A 6 5.12 9.98 -5.95
CA LYS A 6 4.49 10.06 -7.26
C LYS A 6 5.44 9.83 -8.42
N SER A 7 6.71 10.14 -8.26
CA SER A 7 7.66 9.95 -9.34
C SER A 7 8.20 8.54 -9.43
N PHE A 8 7.85 7.69 -8.48
CA PHE A 8 8.36 6.33 -8.41
C PHE A 8 7.29 5.39 -8.96
N HIS A 9 7.32 5.19 -10.27
CA HIS A 9 6.23 4.50 -10.98
C HIS A 9 6.41 3.00 -11.09
N ILE A 10 7.63 2.53 -10.95
CA ILE A 10 7.93 1.13 -11.13
C ILE A 10 9.16 0.80 -10.30
N PHE A 11 9.17 -0.39 -9.72
CA PHE A 11 10.32 -0.82 -8.94
C PHE A 11 11.46 -1.24 -9.83
N ARG A 12 12.66 -0.81 -9.51
CA ARG A 12 13.86 -1.15 -10.25
C ARG A 12 15.03 -1.28 -9.29
N ASN A 13 15.84 -2.28 -9.50
CA ASN A 13 17.11 -2.43 -8.78
C ASN A 13 16.96 -2.29 -7.27
N VAL A 14 15.89 -2.84 -6.75
CA VAL A 14 15.58 -2.69 -5.33
C VAL A 14 16.13 -3.83 -4.48
N GLY A 15 16.87 -4.74 -5.09
CA GLY A 15 17.48 -5.81 -4.34
C GLY A 15 16.76 -7.12 -4.52
N ASN A 16 17.23 -8.12 -3.80
CA ASN A 16 16.75 -9.49 -3.94
C ASN A 16 15.96 -9.99 -2.75
N GLU A 17 15.77 -9.16 -1.73
CA GLU A 17 15.03 -9.60 -0.57
C GLU A 17 13.54 -9.65 -0.86
N SER A 18 12.88 -10.55 -0.17
CA SER A 18 11.43 -10.72 -0.32
C SER A 18 10.73 -10.40 0.98
N ILE A 19 9.49 -9.95 0.86
CA ILE A 19 8.65 -9.71 2.02
C ILE A 19 8.27 -11.07 2.60
N GLY A 20 8.54 -11.28 3.89
CA GLY A 20 8.22 -12.53 4.53
C GLY A 20 6.80 -12.56 5.05
N GLU A 21 6.32 -13.77 5.36
CA GLU A 21 4.95 -13.93 5.84
C GLU A 21 4.70 -13.15 7.12
N TYR A 22 5.68 -13.13 8.03
CA TYR A 22 5.48 -12.41 9.27
C TYR A 22 5.37 -10.90 9.02
N GLU A 23 6.04 -10.41 7.99
CA GLU A 23 5.92 -9.00 7.64
C GLU A 23 4.53 -8.69 7.08
N LEU A 24 3.98 -9.60 6.29
CA LEU A 24 2.62 -9.43 5.78
C LEU A 24 1.62 -9.42 6.94
N ASN A 25 1.83 -10.29 7.91
CA ASN A 25 0.97 -10.32 9.08
C ASN A 25 1.10 -9.04 9.91
N ASP A 26 2.32 -8.54 10.04
CA ASP A 26 2.57 -7.28 10.75
C ASP A 26 1.84 -6.12 10.08
N ILE A 27 1.77 -6.12 8.75
CA ILE A 27 1.04 -5.07 8.03
C ILE A 27 -0.44 -5.11 8.39
N GLN A 28 -1.02 -6.31 8.46
CA GLN A 28 -2.42 -6.46 8.85
C GLN A 28 -2.66 -5.92 10.25
N ILE A 29 -1.78 -6.27 11.17
CA ILE A 29 -1.89 -5.83 12.56
C ILE A 29 -1.75 -4.32 12.64
N ALA A 30 -0.76 -3.77 11.95
CA ALA A 30 -0.54 -2.31 11.97
C ALA A 30 -1.76 -1.58 11.44
N TYR A 31 -2.33 -2.08 10.35
CA TYR A 31 -3.51 -1.42 9.78
C TYR A 31 -4.66 -1.37 10.77
N SER A 32 -4.84 -2.45 11.52
CA SER A 32 -5.92 -2.51 12.49
C SER A 32 -5.77 -1.50 13.61
N GLU A 33 -4.56 -0.97 13.78
CA GLU A 33 -4.28 0.00 14.85
C GLU A 33 -4.21 1.44 14.34
N PHE A 34 -4.36 1.65 13.04
CA PHE A 34 -4.33 3.02 12.50
C PHE A 34 -5.59 3.77 12.91
N THR A 35 -5.44 5.09 13.00
CA THR A 35 -6.53 5.97 13.38
C THR A 35 -7.27 6.44 12.13
N PRO A 36 -8.52 6.04 11.94
CA PRO A 36 -9.26 6.53 10.76
C PRO A 36 -9.66 7.98 10.93
N LEU A 37 -9.86 8.65 9.81
CA LEU A 37 -10.39 10.01 9.82
C LEU A 37 -11.83 9.98 10.29
N ASN A 38 -12.59 8.99 9.84
CA ASN A 38 -13.97 8.79 10.26
C ASN A 38 -14.17 7.34 10.71
N PRO A 39 -14.24 7.10 12.02
CA PRO A 39 -14.35 5.72 12.52
C PRO A 39 -15.68 5.06 12.22
N GLU A 40 -16.67 5.79 11.73
CA GLU A 40 -17.94 5.18 11.38
C GLU A 40 -17.93 4.56 10.00
N ILE A 41 -16.87 4.75 9.23
CA ILE A 41 -16.74 4.14 7.92
C ILE A 41 -15.86 2.92 8.06
N LYS A 42 -16.41 1.76 7.78
CA LYS A 42 -15.63 0.52 7.87
C LYS A 42 -14.72 0.40 6.66
N THR A 43 -13.50 -0.04 6.91
CA THR A 43 -12.54 -0.30 5.86
C THR A 43 -11.86 -1.64 6.13
N ALA A 44 -11.18 -2.15 5.11
CA ALA A 44 -10.45 -3.39 5.24
C ALA A 44 -9.32 -3.41 4.22
N ILE A 45 -8.34 -4.27 4.46
CA ILE A 45 -7.29 -4.49 3.47
C ILE A 45 -7.19 -5.96 3.15
N ARG A 46 -6.70 -6.22 1.94
CA ARG A 46 -6.34 -7.56 1.49
C ARG A 46 -4.94 -7.48 0.91
N ILE A 47 -4.14 -8.48 1.18
CA ILE A 47 -2.78 -8.53 0.62
C ILE A 47 -2.70 -9.76 -0.26
N ILE A 48 -2.45 -9.56 -1.55
CA ILE A 48 -2.35 -10.67 -2.49
C ILE A 48 -1.12 -10.48 -3.37
N PRO A 49 -0.61 -11.55 -3.97
CA PRO A 49 0.52 -11.41 -4.89
C PRO A 49 0.18 -10.47 -6.04
N GLU A 50 1.14 -9.65 -6.44
CA GLU A 50 0.89 -8.69 -7.51
C GLU A 50 0.45 -9.37 -8.81
N LYS A 51 0.96 -10.57 -9.06
CA LYS A 51 0.62 -11.28 -10.29
C LYS A 51 -0.86 -11.62 -10.40
N GLU A 52 -1.59 -11.54 -9.29
CA GLU A 52 -3.03 -11.82 -9.29
C GLU A 52 -3.86 -10.57 -9.53
N THR A 53 -3.21 -9.47 -9.82
CA THR A 53 -3.88 -8.20 -10.14
C THR A 53 -3.49 -7.78 -11.54
N ASN A 54 -4.04 -6.66 -11.99
CA ASN A 54 -3.61 -6.09 -13.28
C ASN A 54 -2.45 -5.12 -13.10
N CYS A 55 -1.94 -4.99 -11.91
CA CYS A 55 -0.79 -4.14 -11.61
C CYS A 55 0.49 -4.81 -12.10
N ARG A 56 1.35 -4.04 -12.74
CA ARG A 56 2.63 -4.56 -13.23
C ARG A 56 3.71 -3.53 -12.94
N ARG A 57 3.91 -3.29 -11.65
CA ARG A 57 4.88 -2.29 -11.19
C ARG A 57 6.17 -2.90 -10.69
N GLY A 58 6.28 -4.23 -10.73
CA GLY A 58 7.47 -4.91 -10.25
C GLY A 58 7.46 -5.18 -8.77
N GLY A 59 6.32 -5.05 -8.12
CA GLY A 59 6.18 -5.36 -6.71
C GLY A 59 6.01 -6.85 -6.47
N GLU A 60 6.04 -7.23 -5.21
CA GLU A 60 5.82 -8.62 -4.82
C GLU A 60 4.36 -8.86 -4.47
N TYR A 61 3.75 -7.90 -3.81
CA TYR A 61 2.37 -8.01 -3.34
C TYR A 61 1.65 -6.71 -3.60
N CYS A 62 0.34 -6.78 -3.59
CA CYS A 62 -0.49 -5.60 -3.62
C CYS A 62 -1.36 -5.59 -2.37
N ILE A 63 -1.46 -4.43 -1.75
CA ILE A 63 -2.38 -4.22 -0.64
C ILE A 63 -3.59 -3.50 -1.21
N LEU A 64 -4.72 -4.16 -1.15
CA LEU A 64 -5.97 -3.60 -1.67
C LEU A 64 -6.76 -3.00 -0.53
N LEU A 65 -7.15 -1.74 -0.68
CA LEU A 65 -7.92 -1.05 0.34
C LEU A 65 -9.38 -0.99 -0.09
N TYR A 66 -10.24 -1.39 0.82
CA TYR A 66 -11.69 -1.45 0.62
C TYR A 66 -12.38 -0.57 1.63
N SER A 67 -13.51 -0.01 1.26
CA SER A 67 -14.25 0.86 2.16
C SER A 67 -15.74 0.78 1.89
N GLU A 68 -16.53 0.99 2.95
CA GLU A 68 -17.94 1.28 2.77
C GLU A 68 -18.07 2.58 1.99
N LYS A 69 -19.09 2.66 1.16
CA LYS A 69 -19.29 3.83 0.32
C LYS A 69 -20.18 4.85 1.04
N LYS A 70 -19.58 5.58 1.96
CA LYS A 70 -20.25 6.60 2.75
C LYS A 70 -19.63 7.95 2.50
N ASP A 71 -20.29 9.01 2.94
CA ASP A 71 -19.75 10.37 2.76
C ASP A 71 -18.36 10.45 3.36
N GLY A 72 -17.41 10.95 2.57
CA GLY A 72 -16.05 11.14 3.02
C GLY A 72 -15.21 9.89 2.99
N TYR A 73 -15.69 8.81 2.36
CA TYR A 73 -14.93 7.56 2.39
C TYR A 73 -13.61 7.67 1.63
N LEU A 74 -13.54 8.48 0.59
CA LEU A 74 -12.28 8.63 -0.15
C LEU A 74 -11.24 9.35 0.69
N GLN A 75 -11.65 10.39 1.42
CA GLN A 75 -10.75 11.08 2.32
C GLN A 75 -10.31 10.16 3.45
N ASN A 76 -11.22 9.35 3.95
CA ASN A 76 -10.90 8.42 5.03
C ASN A 76 -9.87 7.38 4.56
N ILE A 77 -10.06 6.83 3.37
CA ILE A 77 -9.11 5.86 2.81
C ILE A 77 -7.77 6.53 2.55
N GLY A 78 -7.77 7.76 2.05
CA GLY A 78 -6.51 8.48 1.83
C GLY A 78 -5.75 8.68 3.12
N TYR A 79 -6.45 9.00 4.20
CA TYR A 79 -5.83 9.20 5.50
C TYR A 79 -5.22 7.89 6.03
N LEU A 80 -5.96 6.79 5.90
CA LEU A 80 -5.44 5.49 6.32
C LEU A 80 -4.30 5.03 5.42
N GLY A 81 -4.43 5.31 4.12
CA GLY A 81 -3.37 4.95 3.18
C GLY A 81 -2.07 5.66 3.46
N GLU A 82 -2.15 6.92 3.90
CA GLU A 82 -0.93 7.65 4.24
C GLU A 82 -0.25 7.05 5.45
N GLN A 83 -1.02 6.66 6.45
CA GLN A 83 -0.45 5.98 7.61
C GLN A 83 0.20 4.66 7.20
N LEU A 84 -0.45 3.94 6.30
CA LEU A 84 0.09 2.68 5.79
C LEU A 84 1.40 2.91 5.04
N ASP A 85 1.45 3.93 4.20
CA ASP A 85 2.64 4.25 3.44
C ASP A 85 3.81 4.55 4.39
N LEU A 86 3.56 5.38 5.40
CA LEU A 86 4.61 5.73 6.36
C LEU A 86 5.08 4.50 7.14
N TYR A 87 4.16 3.64 7.51
CA TYR A 87 4.52 2.42 8.21
C TYR A 87 5.42 1.54 7.33
N LEU A 88 5.05 1.37 6.07
CA LEU A 88 5.80 0.50 5.16
C LEU A 88 7.20 1.05 4.92
N VAL A 89 7.32 2.35 4.75
CA VAL A 89 8.63 2.98 4.57
C VAL A 89 9.50 2.72 5.79
N SER A 90 8.92 2.79 6.98
CA SER A 90 9.68 2.55 8.21
C SER A 90 10.15 1.11 8.32
N ARG A 91 9.55 0.19 7.56
CA ARG A 91 9.93 -1.22 7.55
C ARG A 91 10.74 -1.58 6.31
N ASN A 92 11.25 -0.59 5.60
CA ASN A 92 12.05 -0.79 4.38
C ASN A 92 11.28 -1.49 3.27
N ILE A 93 10.01 -1.16 3.16
CA ILE A 93 9.16 -1.68 2.09
C ILE A 93 8.75 -0.51 1.22
N GLY A 94 9.12 -0.58 -0.07
CA GLY A 94 8.76 0.45 -1.02
C GLY A 94 7.31 0.31 -1.43
N THR A 95 6.66 1.44 -1.73
CA THR A 95 5.25 1.46 -2.09
C THR A 95 5.02 2.29 -3.33
N LEU A 96 4.08 1.82 -4.15
CA LEU A 96 3.58 2.58 -5.30
C LEU A 96 2.06 2.56 -5.22
N TRP A 97 1.45 3.74 -5.19
CA TRP A 97 -0.01 3.86 -5.16
C TRP A 97 -0.57 3.62 -6.56
N PHE A 98 -1.68 2.93 -6.63
CA PHE A 98 -2.28 2.59 -7.90
C PHE A 98 -3.80 2.64 -7.74
N GLY A 99 -4.38 3.79 -8.06
CA GLY A 99 -5.78 4.04 -7.78
C GLY A 99 -6.77 3.40 -8.74
N ILE A 100 -6.29 2.94 -9.89
CA ILE A 100 -7.19 2.36 -10.88
C ILE A 100 -6.93 0.88 -11.11
N GLY A 101 -6.28 0.24 -10.15
CA GLY A 101 -5.97 -1.17 -10.26
C GLY A 101 -7.22 -2.02 -10.22
N LYS A 102 -7.09 -3.23 -10.74
CA LYS A 102 -8.16 -4.21 -10.70
C LYS A 102 -7.60 -5.52 -10.20
N THR A 103 -8.48 -6.33 -9.66
CA THR A 103 -8.08 -7.60 -9.11
C THR A 103 -9.20 -8.61 -9.36
N ASN A 104 -8.84 -9.88 -9.32
CA ASN A 104 -9.81 -10.96 -9.43
C ASN A 104 -10.39 -11.35 -8.08
N GLU A 105 -9.91 -10.70 -7.00
CA GLU A 105 -10.42 -10.99 -5.68
C GLU A 105 -11.84 -10.49 -5.53
N GLU A 106 -12.64 -11.25 -4.79
CA GLU A 106 -14.00 -10.84 -4.50
C GLU A 106 -13.96 -9.63 -3.55
N PRO A 107 -14.81 -8.66 -3.76
CA PRO A 107 -14.89 -7.54 -2.81
C PRO A 107 -15.42 -8.03 -1.47
N PHE A 108 -15.08 -7.28 -0.42
CA PHE A 108 -15.70 -7.53 0.86
C PHE A 108 -17.17 -7.16 0.79
N GLU A 109 -17.98 -7.89 1.56
CA GLU A 109 -19.39 -7.57 1.63
C GLU A 109 -19.55 -6.13 2.12
N ASP A 110 -20.40 -5.36 1.46
CA ASP A 110 -20.71 -3.97 1.81
C ASP A 110 -19.54 -3.01 1.64
N MET A 111 -18.45 -3.43 1.01
CA MET A 111 -17.32 -2.55 0.78
C MET A 111 -16.88 -2.63 -0.67
N GLU A 112 -16.37 -1.51 -1.16
CA GLU A 112 -15.86 -1.43 -2.52
C GLU A 112 -14.35 -1.30 -2.51
N PHE A 113 -13.73 -1.82 -3.53
CA PHE A 113 -12.31 -1.60 -3.76
C PHE A 113 -12.08 -0.12 -4.08
N VAL A 114 -11.09 0.48 -3.42
CA VAL A 114 -10.79 1.90 -3.61
C VAL A 114 -9.46 2.10 -4.30
N ILE A 115 -8.37 1.63 -3.68
CA ILE A 115 -7.04 1.78 -4.25
C ILE A 115 -6.19 0.57 -3.87
N MET A 116 -5.06 0.43 -4.55
CA MET A 116 -4.11 -0.59 -4.16
C MET A 116 -2.71 -0.01 -4.10
N PHE A 117 -1.88 -0.62 -3.27
CA PHE A 117 -0.47 -0.31 -3.16
C PHE A 117 0.31 -1.49 -3.69
N SER A 118 1.22 -1.25 -4.61
CA SER A 118 2.19 -2.27 -4.99
C SER A 118 3.36 -2.14 -4.02
N ILE A 119 3.80 -3.23 -3.42
CA ILE A 119 4.85 -3.17 -2.40
C ILE A 119 5.97 -4.15 -2.71
N ARG A 120 7.16 -3.78 -2.28
CA ARG A 120 8.34 -4.61 -2.48
C ARG A 120 9.38 -4.30 -1.41
N LYS A 121 10.03 -5.35 -0.92
CA LYS A 121 11.09 -5.18 0.06
C LYS A 121 12.29 -4.47 -0.58
N ILE A 122 12.88 -3.55 0.15
CA ILE A 122 14.07 -2.83 -0.30
C ILE A 122 15.25 -3.34 0.51
N SER A 123 16.21 -3.98 -0.18
CA SER A 123 17.28 -4.68 0.49
C SER A 123 18.26 -3.75 1.20
N ASP A 124 18.48 -2.57 0.67
CA ASP A 124 19.31 -1.56 1.33
C ASP A 124 18.40 -0.42 1.69
N GLY A 125 17.58 -0.66 2.73
CA GLY A 125 16.50 0.24 3.05
C GLY A 125 16.91 1.67 3.29
N SER A 126 18.01 1.86 4.00
CA SER A 126 18.45 3.22 4.32
C SER A 126 18.77 4.01 3.06
N LYS A 127 19.57 3.43 2.19
CA LYS A 127 19.97 4.10 0.96
C LYS A 127 18.80 4.26 0.01
N HIS A 128 18.05 3.20 -0.18
CA HIS A 128 16.95 3.23 -1.15
C HIS A 128 15.83 4.16 -0.70
N ARG A 129 15.58 4.20 0.60
CA ARG A 129 14.58 5.13 1.14
C ARG A 129 14.98 6.56 0.85
N LYS A 130 16.27 6.86 1.04
CA LYS A 130 16.78 8.19 0.77
C LYS A 130 16.60 8.55 -0.69
N ASP A 131 16.95 7.62 -1.57
CA ASP A 131 16.80 7.84 -3.00
C ASP A 131 15.34 8.04 -3.37
N MET A 132 14.45 7.25 -2.80
CA MET A 132 13.03 7.39 -3.06
C MET A 132 12.53 8.76 -2.66
N LEU A 133 12.98 9.26 -1.53
CA LEU A 133 12.56 10.58 -1.08
C LEU A 133 13.15 11.69 -1.92
N MET A 134 14.38 11.53 -2.35
CA MET A 134 15.04 12.58 -3.10
C MET A 134 14.64 12.61 -4.57
N SER A 135 14.29 11.49 -5.13
CA SER A 135 13.90 11.44 -6.54
C SER A 135 12.59 12.16 -6.81
N LYS A 136 11.89 12.58 -5.80
CA LYS A 136 10.63 13.29 -5.93
C LYS A 136 10.80 14.80 -6.10
N ARG A 137 12.00 15.26 -5.94
CA ARG A 137 12.25 16.69 -5.92
C ARG A 137 12.46 17.32 -7.28
#